data_3ab19ccd6a67160623b3226002e9d9ce
#
_entry.id   3ab19ccd6a67160623b3226002e9d9ce
#
_cell.length_a   1.000
_cell.length_b   1.000
_cell.length_c   1.000
_cell.angle_alpha   90.00
_cell.angle_beta   90.00
_cell.angle_gamma   90.00
#
_symmetry.space_group_name_H-M   'P 1'
#
loop_
_entity.id
_entity.type
_entity.pdbx_description
1 polymer ?
#
loop_
_entity_poly.entity_id
_entity_poly.type
_entity_poly.pdbx_seq_one_letter_code
_entity_poly.pdbx_strand_id
1 'polypeptide(L)'
;MGPANVKVIHAHEFVRARPGGVLDLETSEALLLDIARAADGLDRVEVLIDTRRAEGQLGAADLWFLADRLAKHRHAFSGKTAVLCPIERFDRARFFALLADSKGFDVEAFTSYEEAISWLSGDQA
;
A
#
# COMPACT_ATOMS: atom_id res chain seq x y z
N MET A 1 -13.08 -15.93 -2.22
CA MET A 1 -11.83 -15.97 -2.49
C MET A 1 -11.06 -14.99 -1.79
N GLY A 2 -10.00 -15.27 -1.32
CA GLY A 2 -9.15 -14.35 -0.67
C GLY A 2 -8.74 -13.28 -1.68
N PRO A 3 -9.10 -12.05 -1.43
CA PRO A 3 -8.85 -11.00 -2.42
C PRO A 3 -7.39 -10.66 -2.58
N ALA A 4 -6.57 -10.88 -1.55
CA ALA A 4 -5.18 -10.46 -1.61
C ALA A 4 -4.31 -11.45 -0.88
N ASN A 5 -3.08 -11.61 -1.37
CA ASN A 5 -2.05 -12.34 -0.65
C ASN A 5 -1.39 -11.36 0.30
N VAL A 6 -1.78 -11.40 1.56
CA VAL A 6 -1.20 -10.53 2.57
C VAL A 6 -0.37 -11.38 3.50
N LYS A 7 0.90 -11.04 3.64
CA LYS A 7 1.85 -11.79 4.46
C LYS A 7 2.71 -10.85 5.28
N VAL A 8 3.13 -11.32 6.44
CA VAL A 8 4.18 -10.65 7.21
C VAL A 8 5.52 -11.26 6.79
N ILE A 9 6.43 -10.40 6.37
CA ILE A 9 7.77 -10.84 5.96
C ILE A 9 8.71 -10.52 7.12
N HIS A 10 9.15 -11.57 7.80
CA HIS A 10 9.91 -11.41 9.03
C HIS A 10 11.32 -10.87 8.83
N ALA A 11 11.92 -11.11 7.67
CA ALA A 11 13.29 -10.67 7.43
C ALA A 11 13.44 -9.15 7.60
N HIS A 12 12.42 -8.38 7.21
CA HIS A 12 12.41 -6.92 7.33
C HIS A 12 11.21 -6.43 8.12
N GLU A 13 10.43 -7.34 8.65
CA GLU A 13 9.26 -7.03 9.48
C GLU A 13 8.29 -6.09 8.78
N PHE A 14 7.98 -6.39 7.53
CA PHE A 14 6.98 -5.61 6.83
C PHE A 14 5.83 -6.51 6.35
N VAL A 15 4.69 -5.89 6.14
CA VAL A 15 3.50 -6.55 5.61
C VAL A 15 3.53 -6.42 4.09
N ARG A 16 3.44 -7.54 3.39
CA ARG A 16 3.38 -7.52 1.93
C ARG A 16 2.00 -7.92 1.48
N ALA A 17 1.38 -7.07 0.67
CA ALA A 17 0.09 -7.34 0.06
C ALA A 17 0.26 -7.39 -1.46
N ARG A 18 -0.26 -8.45 -2.09
CA ARG A 18 -0.14 -8.63 -3.55
C ARG A 18 -1.51 -8.96 -4.12
N PRO A 19 -2.38 -7.95 -4.25
CA PRO A 19 -3.71 -8.21 -4.78
C PRO A 19 -3.67 -8.62 -6.24
N GLY A 20 -4.59 -9.51 -6.63
CA GLY A 20 -4.84 -9.83 -8.03
C GLY A 20 -6.22 -9.34 -8.41
N GLY A 21 -6.62 -9.60 -9.65
CA GLY A 21 -7.94 -9.22 -10.14
C GLY A 21 -8.10 -7.72 -10.27
N VAL A 22 -9.32 -7.25 -10.10
CA VAL A 22 -9.65 -5.84 -10.29
C VAL A 22 -9.57 -5.09 -8.97
N LEU A 23 -8.85 -3.98 -8.96
CA LEU A 23 -8.79 -3.08 -7.82
C LEU A 23 -9.72 -1.90 -8.09
N ASP A 24 -10.93 -2.00 -7.59
CA ASP A 24 -11.88 -0.90 -7.56
C ASP A 24 -11.98 -0.41 -6.11
N LEU A 25 -12.93 0.49 -5.84
CA LEU A 25 -13.02 1.05 -4.50
C LEU A 25 -13.31 -0.01 -3.45
N GLU A 26 -14.24 -0.91 -3.73
CA GLU A 26 -14.66 -1.92 -2.76
C GLU A 26 -13.53 -2.89 -2.44
N THR A 27 -12.86 -3.42 -3.47
CA THR A 27 -11.77 -4.36 -3.24
C THR A 27 -10.57 -3.69 -2.60
N SER A 28 -10.35 -2.41 -2.89
CA SER A 28 -9.26 -1.67 -2.28
C SER A 28 -9.52 -1.40 -0.80
N GLU A 29 -10.76 -1.12 -0.42
CA GLU A 29 -11.10 -0.98 0.99
C GLU A 29 -10.90 -2.31 1.73
N ALA A 30 -11.29 -3.41 1.10
CA ALA A 30 -11.09 -4.74 1.69
C ALA A 30 -9.59 -5.02 1.86
N LEU A 31 -8.77 -4.59 0.90
CA LEU A 31 -7.33 -4.74 0.99
C LEU A 31 -6.76 -3.99 2.19
N LEU A 32 -7.21 -2.76 2.43
CA LEU A 32 -6.75 -2.01 3.60
C LEU A 32 -7.09 -2.74 4.90
N LEU A 33 -8.26 -3.33 4.98
CA LEU A 33 -8.66 -4.09 6.15
C LEU A 33 -7.79 -5.33 6.33
N ASP A 34 -7.49 -6.05 5.25
CA ASP A 34 -6.63 -7.23 5.32
C ASP A 34 -5.23 -6.86 5.79
N ILE A 35 -4.71 -5.73 5.31
CA ILE A 35 -3.40 -5.23 5.76
C ILE A 35 -3.46 -4.89 7.25
N ALA A 36 -4.55 -4.24 7.69
CA ALA A 36 -4.70 -3.89 9.10
C ALA A 36 -4.71 -5.13 9.98
N ARG A 37 -5.37 -6.19 9.54
CA ARG A 37 -5.40 -7.43 10.30
C ARG A 37 -4.03 -8.09 10.38
N ALA A 38 -3.29 -8.07 9.26
CA ALA A 38 -1.95 -8.64 9.24
C ALA A 38 -0.99 -7.85 10.12
N ALA A 39 -1.21 -6.55 10.27
CA ALA A 39 -0.36 -5.68 11.06
C ALA A 39 -0.68 -5.73 12.56
N ASP A 40 -1.77 -6.37 12.94
CA ASP A 40 -2.19 -6.41 14.34
C ASP A 40 -1.11 -7.12 15.17
N GLY A 41 -0.71 -6.49 16.27
CA GLY A 41 0.32 -7.04 17.14
C GLY A 41 1.75 -6.70 16.76
N LEU A 42 1.97 -6.05 15.63
CA LEU A 42 3.32 -5.61 15.25
C LEU A 42 3.57 -4.22 15.82
N ASP A 43 4.80 -4.00 16.30
CA ASP A 43 5.14 -2.73 16.92
C ASP A 43 5.26 -1.61 15.91
N ARG A 44 6.08 -1.82 14.89
CA ARG A 44 6.25 -0.85 13.82
C ARG A 44 5.93 -1.53 12.53
N VAL A 45 5.06 -0.90 11.74
CA VAL A 45 4.55 -1.55 10.54
C VAL A 45 5.01 -0.79 9.32
N GLU A 46 5.72 -1.49 8.45
CA GLU A 46 6.00 -1.02 7.10
C GLU A 46 5.26 -1.92 6.14
N VAL A 47 4.76 -1.35 5.05
CA VAL A 47 3.84 -2.05 4.17
C VAL A 47 4.32 -1.92 2.72
N LEU A 48 4.30 -3.04 2.02
CA LEU A 48 4.50 -3.04 0.57
C LEU A 48 3.21 -3.51 -0.09
N ILE A 49 2.62 -2.65 -0.89
CA ILE A 49 1.43 -3.00 -1.65
C ILE A 49 1.85 -3.16 -3.10
N ASP A 50 1.93 -4.40 -3.56
CA ASP A 50 2.37 -4.70 -4.92
C ASP A 50 1.14 -4.90 -5.80
N THR A 51 0.81 -3.91 -6.62
CA THR A 51 -0.38 -3.93 -7.45
C THR A 51 -0.11 -4.36 -8.89
N ARG A 52 1.10 -4.86 -9.17
CA ARG A 52 1.49 -5.12 -10.56
C ARG A 52 0.65 -6.21 -11.23
N ARG A 53 0.06 -7.10 -10.44
CA ARG A 53 -0.78 -8.19 -10.96
C ARG A 53 -2.25 -7.81 -11.06
N ALA A 54 -2.64 -6.68 -10.52
CA ALA A 54 -4.03 -6.26 -10.48
C ALA A 54 -4.34 -5.34 -11.64
N GLU A 55 -5.62 -5.26 -11.98
CA GLU A 55 -6.12 -4.27 -12.92
C GLU A 55 -6.68 -3.10 -12.14
N GLY A 56 -6.19 -1.90 -12.41
CA GLY A 56 -6.64 -0.72 -11.70
C GLY A 56 -7.90 -0.14 -12.31
N GLN A 57 -8.90 0.10 -11.47
CA GLN A 57 -10.13 0.78 -11.89
C GLN A 57 -10.50 1.86 -10.88
N LEU A 58 -9.51 2.62 -10.44
CA LEU A 58 -9.72 3.67 -9.45
C LEU A 58 -9.62 5.03 -10.13
N GLY A 59 -10.64 5.84 -9.98
CA GLY A 59 -10.62 7.22 -10.41
C GLY A 59 -10.05 8.12 -9.32
N ALA A 60 -9.92 9.41 -9.65
CA ALA A 60 -9.34 10.38 -8.71
C ALA A 60 -10.15 10.46 -7.41
N ALA A 61 -11.48 10.44 -7.50
CA ALA A 61 -12.32 10.51 -6.30
C ALA A 61 -12.14 9.27 -5.43
N ASP A 62 -11.96 8.10 -6.05
CA ASP A 62 -11.72 6.86 -5.31
C ASP A 62 -10.40 6.93 -4.55
N LEU A 63 -9.36 7.47 -5.19
CA LEU A 63 -8.06 7.59 -4.55
C LEU A 63 -8.12 8.54 -3.36
N TRP A 64 -8.84 9.65 -3.52
CA TRP A 64 -9.03 10.58 -2.42
C TRP A 64 -9.72 9.89 -1.23
N PHE A 65 -10.77 9.12 -1.53
CA PHE A 65 -11.53 8.42 -0.50
C PHE A 65 -10.64 7.39 0.21
N LEU A 66 -9.84 6.64 -0.55
CA LEU A 66 -8.96 5.63 0.03
C LEU A 66 -7.88 6.26 0.91
N ALA A 67 -7.31 7.39 0.48
CA ALA A 67 -6.34 8.10 1.30
C ALA A 67 -6.96 8.52 2.64
N ASP A 68 -8.23 8.96 2.60
CA ASP A 68 -8.95 9.32 3.82
C ASP A 68 -9.19 8.10 4.70
N ARG A 69 -9.42 6.94 4.09
CA ARG A 69 -9.67 5.70 4.83
C ARG A 69 -8.46 5.18 5.60
N LEU A 70 -7.26 5.60 5.23
CA LEU A 70 -6.07 5.19 5.96
C LEU A 70 -6.16 5.55 7.44
N ALA A 71 -6.88 6.62 7.77
CA ALA A 71 -7.01 7.04 9.17
C ALA A 71 -7.73 6.01 10.03
N LYS A 72 -8.58 5.17 9.44
CA LYS A 72 -9.25 4.10 10.19
C LYS A 72 -8.31 2.97 10.57
N HIS A 73 -7.18 2.88 9.88
CA HIS A 73 -6.22 1.82 10.10
C HIS A 73 -4.85 2.40 10.42
N ARG A 74 -4.84 3.44 11.24
CA ARG A 74 -3.64 4.25 11.48
C ARG A 74 -2.45 3.43 11.96
N HIS A 75 -2.69 2.40 12.77
CA HIS A 75 -1.61 1.56 13.24
C HIS A 75 -0.91 0.83 12.09
N ALA A 76 -1.68 0.28 11.16
CA ALA A 76 -1.12 -0.47 10.03
C ALA A 76 -0.30 0.42 9.10
N PHE A 77 -0.61 1.71 9.05
CA PHE A 77 0.07 2.65 8.17
C PHE A 77 0.90 3.66 8.95
N SER A 78 1.39 3.24 10.12
CA SER A 78 2.17 4.11 10.99
C SER A 78 3.62 4.27 10.51
N GLY A 79 4.14 3.32 9.75
CA GLY A 79 5.46 3.41 9.16
C GLY A 79 5.38 3.77 7.69
N LYS A 80 6.38 3.36 6.94
CA LYS A 80 6.42 3.62 5.50
C LYS A 80 5.51 2.66 4.76
N THR A 81 4.80 3.16 3.75
CA THR A 81 3.98 2.34 2.86
C THR A 81 4.44 2.57 1.43
N ALA A 82 4.95 1.53 0.80
CA ALA A 82 5.35 1.59 -0.60
C ALA A 82 4.24 1.01 -1.46
N VAL A 83 3.84 1.74 -2.49
CA VAL A 83 2.87 1.25 -3.48
C VAL A 83 3.63 0.96 -4.76
N LEU A 84 3.72 -0.31 -5.11
CA LEU A 84 4.45 -0.76 -6.30
C LEU A 84 3.45 -1.03 -7.40
N CYS A 85 3.65 -0.41 -8.55
CA CYS A 85 2.69 -0.44 -9.64
C CYS A 85 3.39 -0.54 -10.98
N PRO A 86 2.68 -0.92 -12.05
CA PRO A 86 3.25 -0.83 -13.38
C PRO A 86 3.38 0.63 -13.80
N ILE A 87 4.28 0.88 -14.75
CA ILE A 87 4.61 2.26 -15.15
C ILE A 87 3.39 3.01 -15.67
N GLU A 88 2.48 2.34 -16.34
CA GLU A 88 1.29 3.00 -16.89
C GLU A 88 0.32 3.49 -15.84
N ARG A 89 0.44 3.04 -14.59
CA ARG A 89 -0.39 3.52 -13.50
C ARG A 89 0.38 4.34 -12.47
N PHE A 90 1.61 4.71 -12.79
CA PHE A 90 2.45 5.41 -11.82
C PHE A 90 1.85 6.75 -11.40
N ASP A 91 1.26 7.48 -12.35
CA ASP A 91 0.69 8.79 -12.01
C ASP A 91 -0.44 8.67 -10.99
N ARG A 92 -1.26 7.63 -11.12
CA ARG A 92 -2.34 7.41 -10.15
C ARG A 92 -1.83 7.00 -8.80
N ALA A 93 -0.83 6.12 -8.78
CA ALA A 93 -0.24 5.69 -7.51
C ALA A 93 0.43 6.87 -6.82
N ARG A 94 1.10 7.73 -7.59
CA ARG A 94 1.74 8.91 -7.04
C ARG A 94 0.71 9.90 -6.52
N PHE A 95 -0.41 10.05 -7.21
CA PHE A 95 -1.48 10.92 -6.74
C PHE A 95 -2.01 10.43 -5.39
N PHE A 96 -2.24 9.13 -5.27
CA PHE A 96 -2.66 8.55 -3.99
C PHE A 96 -1.63 8.82 -2.90
N ALA A 97 -0.34 8.62 -3.22
CA ALA A 97 0.73 8.84 -2.25
C ALA A 97 0.76 10.28 -1.76
N LEU A 98 0.58 11.24 -2.67
CA LEU A 98 0.56 12.65 -2.30
C LEU A 98 -0.63 12.98 -1.41
N LEU A 99 -1.80 12.41 -1.71
CA LEU A 99 -2.98 12.63 -0.87
C LEU A 99 -2.76 12.05 0.52
N ALA A 100 -2.22 10.84 0.60
CA ALA A 100 -1.96 10.19 1.88
C ALA A 100 -0.93 10.99 2.69
N ASP A 101 0.10 11.45 2.02
CA ASP A 101 1.16 12.22 2.66
C ASP A 101 0.61 13.51 3.26
N SER A 102 -0.32 14.16 2.56
CA SER A 102 -0.96 15.38 3.08
C SER A 102 -1.79 15.11 4.32
N LYS A 103 -2.13 13.86 4.59
CA LYS A 103 -2.92 13.47 5.77
C LYS A 103 -2.04 12.89 6.87
N GLY A 104 -0.73 12.95 6.71
CA GLY A 104 0.21 12.54 7.74
C GLY A 104 0.71 11.10 7.62
N PHE A 105 0.44 10.43 6.50
CA PHE A 105 0.93 9.08 6.26
C PHE A 105 2.14 9.13 5.34
N ASP A 106 3.09 8.22 5.55
CA ASP A 106 4.32 8.18 4.78
C ASP A 106 4.17 7.16 3.66
N VAL A 107 3.65 7.60 2.52
CA VAL A 107 3.34 6.73 1.38
C VAL A 107 4.11 7.20 0.16
N GLU A 108 4.72 6.24 -0.54
CA GLU A 108 5.47 6.55 -1.74
C GLU A 108 5.19 5.53 -2.83
N ALA A 109 5.15 5.98 -4.08
CA ALA A 109 4.86 5.12 -5.23
C ALA A 109 6.16 4.72 -5.93
N PHE A 110 6.21 3.48 -6.38
CA PHE A 110 7.39 2.91 -7.04
C PHE A 110 6.97 2.07 -8.24
N THR A 111 7.86 1.98 -9.22
CA THR A 111 7.71 1.05 -10.32
C THR A 111 8.77 -0.06 -10.27
N SER A 112 9.73 0.05 -9.37
CA SER A 112 10.81 -0.92 -9.19
C SER A 112 10.69 -1.58 -7.83
N TYR A 113 10.68 -2.91 -7.81
CA TYR A 113 10.61 -3.66 -6.57
C TYR A 113 11.84 -3.36 -5.69
N GLU A 114 13.02 -3.33 -6.29
CA GLU A 114 14.25 -3.08 -5.54
C GLU A 114 14.25 -1.70 -4.88
N GLU A 115 13.75 -0.69 -5.61
CA GLU A 115 13.70 0.65 -5.03
C GLU A 115 12.69 0.72 -3.89
N ALA A 116 11.56 0.03 -4.04
CA ALA A 116 10.56 -0.01 -2.98
C ALA A 116 11.12 -0.66 -1.73
N ILE A 117 11.80 -1.79 -1.87
CA ILE A 117 12.37 -2.50 -0.73
C ILE A 117 13.48 -1.66 -0.09
N SER A 118 14.32 -1.03 -0.89
CA SER A 118 15.40 -0.19 -0.37
C SER A 118 14.83 0.95 0.47
N TRP A 119 13.78 1.57 -0.01
CA TRP A 119 13.14 2.66 0.73
C TRP A 119 12.51 2.16 2.04
N LEU A 120 11.82 1.01 1.97
CA LEU A 120 11.17 0.44 3.16
C LEU A 120 12.19 0.05 4.22
N SER A 121 13.34 -0.48 3.80
CA SER A 121 14.35 -0.91 4.76
C SER A 121 15.23 0.22 5.27
N GLY A 122 15.09 1.41 4.72
CA GLY A 122 15.90 2.54 5.13
C GLY A 122 17.33 2.50 4.59
N ASP A 123 17.57 1.69 3.56
CA ASP A 123 18.91 1.54 2.99
C ASP A 123 19.23 2.59 1.94
N GLN A 124 18.69 3.77 2.07
CA GLN A 124 19.02 4.84 1.14
C GLN A 124 20.26 5.53 1.61
N ALA A 125 21.22 5.49 0.78
CA ALA A 125 22.47 6.17 1.11
C ALA A 125 22.32 7.67 1.00
#